data_797782160005de6fb8212d491d99ab23
#
_entry.id   797782160005de6fb8212d491d99ab23
#
_cell.length_a   1.000
_cell.length_b   1.000
_cell.length_c   1.000
_cell.angle_alpha   90.00
_cell.angle_beta   90.00
_cell.angle_gamma   90.00
#
_symmetry.space_group_name_H-M   'P 1'
#
loop_
_entity.id
_entity.type
_entity.pdbx_description
1 polymer ?
#
loop_
_entity_poly.entity_id
_entity_poly.type
_entity_poly.pdbx_seq_one_letter_code
_entity_poly.pdbx_strand_id
1 'polypeptide(L)'
;EHTDEQLSRVEHLREIRESTAEWLSRQTYKGEPLEVAESGSNFLLFGGHFDDREAIFDELLRRGVLIRVVGPDGWLRMCMGTDKEMEQFRNALTEALRIVESR
;
A
#
# COMPACT_ATOMS: atom_id res chain seq x y z
N GLU A 1 20.46 9.29 -24.24
CA GLU A 1 19.24 8.58 -24.59
C GLU A 1 18.92 7.46 -23.59
N HIS A 2 19.87 6.56 -23.36
CA HIS A 2 19.67 5.53 -22.34
C HIS A 2 19.55 6.11 -20.94
N THR A 3 20.27 7.20 -20.69
CA THR A 3 20.21 7.92 -19.42
C THR A 3 18.82 8.52 -19.22
N ASP A 4 18.22 9.06 -20.27
CA ASP A 4 16.89 9.66 -20.21
C ASP A 4 15.84 8.60 -19.87
N GLU A 5 15.96 7.40 -20.44
CA GLU A 5 15.03 6.32 -20.13
C GLU A 5 15.12 5.90 -18.66
N GLN A 6 16.34 5.81 -18.12
CA GLN A 6 16.55 5.46 -16.73
C GLN A 6 16.00 6.53 -15.79
N LEU A 7 16.20 7.79 -16.13
CA LEU A 7 15.66 8.91 -15.34
C LEU A 7 14.14 8.89 -15.36
N SER A 8 13.54 8.61 -16.53
CA SER A 8 12.08 8.51 -16.64
C SER A 8 11.52 7.41 -15.76
N ARG A 9 12.19 6.27 -15.68
CA ARG A 9 11.74 5.16 -14.81
C ARG A 9 11.80 5.53 -13.34
N VAL A 10 12.89 6.18 -12.93
CA VAL A 10 13.05 6.61 -11.53
C VAL A 10 11.99 7.63 -11.17
N GLU A 11 11.75 8.60 -12.05
CA GLU A 11 10.71 9.61 -11.82
C GLU A 11 9.34 8.98 -11.78
N HIS A 12 9.06 8.02 -12.65
CA HIS A 12 7.78 7.33 -12.69
C HIS A 12 7.54 6.54 -11.40
N LEU A 13 8.55 5.85 -10.90
CA LEU A 13 8.44 5.12 -9.63
C LEU A 13 8.19 6.07 -8.46
N ARG A 14 8.81 7.23 -8.48
CA ARG A 14 8.59 8.25 -7.46
C ARG A 14 7.15 8.76 -7.51
N GLU A 15 6.64 9.02 -8.71
CA GLU A 15 5.26 9.46 -8.90
C GLU A 15 4.26 8.43 -8.41
N ILE A 16 4.50 7.16 -8.72
CA ILE A 16 3.67 6.05 -8.25
C ILE A 16 3.68 6.01 -6.73
N ARG A 17 4.85 6.12 -6.12
CA ARG A 17 4.98 6.08 -4.66
C ARG A 17 4.23 7.24 -4.01
N GLU A 18 4.43 8.46 -4.51
CA GLU A 18 3.79 9.64 -3.98
C GLU A 18 2.27 9.58 -4.14
N SER A 19 1.79 9.18 -5.31
CA SER A 19 0.35 9.08 -5.55
C SER A 19 -0.27 7.94 -4.73
N THR A 20 0.44 6.84 -4.54
CA THR A 20 -0.03 5.75 -3.70
C THR A 20 -0.08 6.16 -2.24
N ALA A 21 0.96 6.86 -1.75
CA ALA A 21 0.99 7.36 -0.38
C ALA A 21 -0.16 8.34 -0.13
N GLU A 22 -0.41 9.25 -1.05
CA GLU A 22 -1.51 10.20 -0.94
C GLU A 22 -2.85 9.47 -0.93
N TRP A 23 -3.03 8.52 -1.83
CA TRP A 23 -4.26 7.72 -1.89
C TRP A 23 -4.48 6.96 -0.57
N LEU A 24 -3.42 6.33 -0.04
CA LEU A 24 -3.50 5.60 1.23
C LEU A 24 -3.91 6.51 2.37
N SER A 25 -3.38 7.72 2.42
CA SER A 25 -3.68 8.66 3.50
C SER A 25 -5.15 9.11 3.48
N ARG A 26 -5.83 8.94 2.36
CA ARG A 26 -7.26 9.26 2.23
C ARG A 26 -8.16 8.10 2.59
N GLN A 27 -7.60 6.89 2.71
CA GLN A 27 -8.38 5.72 3.10
C GLN A 27 -8.63 5.73 4.59
N THR A 28 -9.71 5.13 5.03
CA THR A 28 -10.04 5.06 6.45
C THR A 28 -10.24 3.61 6.86
N TYR A 29 -9.96 3.35 8.13
CA TYR A 29 -10.22 2.07 8.77
C TYR A 29 -10.89 2.35 10.10
N LYS A 30 -12.11 1.86 10.26
CA LYS A 30 -12.93 2.10 11.45
C LYS A 30 -13.11 3.59 11.75
N GLY A 31 -13.24 4.38 10.67
CA GLY A 31 -13.49 5.82 10.77
C GLY A 31 -12.26 6.69 10.93
N GLU A 32 -11.07 6.10 11.00
CA GLU A 32 -9.84 6.86 11.15
C GLU A 32 -8.98 6.75 9.89
N PRO A 33 -8.36 7.85 9.45
CA PRO A 33 -7.51 7.79 8.26
C PRO A 33 -6.27 6.95 8.51
N LEU A 34 -5.82 6.27 7.46
CA LEU A 34 -4.61 5.47 7.53
C LEU A 34 -3.39 6.38 7.64
N GLU A 35 -2.41 5.93 8.40
CA GLU A 35 -1.10 6.56 8.42
C GLU A 35 -0.21 5.92 7.37
N VAL A 36 0.70 6.70 6.82
CA VAL A 36 1.63 6.24 5.78
C VAL A 36 3.03 6.71 6.15
N ALA A 37 3.98 5.79 6.04
CA ALA A 37 5.39 6.11 6.29
C ALA A 37 6.25 5.47 5.21
N GLU A 38 7.32 6.14 4.84
CA GLU A 38 8.27 5.58 3.89
C GLU A 38 9.15 4.53 4.58
N SER A 39 9.43 3.44 3.86
CA SER A 39 10.26 2.36 4.36
C SER A 39 11.22 1.94 3.25
N GLY A 40 12.16 2.83 2.92
CA GLY A 40 13.08 2.64 1.81
C GLY A 40 12.51 3.18 0.52
N SER A 41 13.28 3.07 -0.57
CA SER A 41 12.93 3.71 -1.82
C SER A 41 11.76 3.04 -2.55
N ASN A 42 11.56 1.75 -2.32
CA ASN A 42 10.54 0.98 -3.02
C ASN A 42 9.45 0.44 -2.12
N PHE A 43 9.40 0.88 -0.86
CA PHE A 43 8.47 0.35 0.13
C PHE A 43 7.71 1.46 0.82
N LEU A 44 6.47 1.16 1.18
CA LEU A 44 5.66 2.03 2.03
C LEU A 44 5.08 1.20 3.17
N LEU A 45 5.07 1.79 4.36
CA LEU A 45 4.32 1.28 5.50
C LEU A 45 2.99 2.00 5.54
N PHE A 46 1.92 1.28 5.83
CA PHE A 46 0.61 1.90 5.92
C PHE A 46 -0.21 1.26 7.03
N GLY A 47 -1.16 2.01 7.53
CA GLY A 47 -2.05 1.58 8.58
C GLY A 47 -1.88 2.39 9.85
N GLY A 48 -1.00 1.94 10.73
CA GLY A 48 -0.70 2.62 12.00
C GLY A 48 -1.61 2.23 13.14
N HIS A 49 -2.84 1.84 12.86
CA HIS A 49 -3.82 1.51 13.89
C HIS A 49 -4.65 0.27 13.55
N PHE A 50 -4.14 -0.60 12.67
CA PHE A 50 -4.83 -1.85 12.36
C PHE A 50 -4.81 -2.76 13.60
N ASP A 51 -5.98 -3.09 14.08
CA ASP A 51 -6.13 -4.02 15.22
C ASP A 51 -6.05 -5.47 14.78
N ASP A 52 -6.24 -5.75 13.49
CA ASP A 52 -6.14 -7.09 12.92
C ASP A 52 -5.47 -7.03 11.55
N ARG A 53 -4.18 -6.67 11.54
CA ARG A 53 -3.44 -6.56 10.30
C ARG A 53 -3.31 -7.87 9.55
N GLU A 54 -3.35 -8.99 10.27
CA GLU A 54 -3.27 -10.31 9.65
C GLU A 54 -4.51 -10.61 8.82
N ALA A 55 -5.68 -10.21 9.29
CA ALA A 55 -6.91 -10.36 8.52
C ALA A 55 -6.85 -9.53 7.23
N ILE A 56 -6.34 -8.32 7.32
CA ILE A 56 -6.16 -7.46 6.14
C ILE A 56 -5.16 -8.08 5.18
N PHE A 57 -4.06 -8.59 5.71
CA PHE A 57 -3.05 -9.29 4.92
C PHE A 57 -3.65 -10.47 4.17
N ASP A 58 -4.43 -11.32 4.87
CA ASP A 58 -5.06 -12.49 4.29
C ASP A 58 -6.01 -12.11 3.15
N GLU A 59 -6.80 -11.07 3.35
CA GLU A 59 -7.72 -10.61 2.31
C GLU A 59 -7.00 -10.07 1.08
N LEU A 60 -5.88 -9.37 1.29
CA LEU A 60 -5.06 -8.89 0.20
C LEU A 60 -4.42 -10.05 -0.56
N LEU A 61 -3.93 -11.05 0.18
CA LEU A 61 -3.29 -12.21 -0.42
C LEU A 61 -4.29 -12.99 -1.29
N ARG A 62 -5.52 -13.13 -0.82
CA ARG A 62 -6.58 -13.80 -1.60
C ARG A 62 -6.85 -13.11 -2.93
N ARG A 63 -6.59 -11.82 -3.00
CA ARG A 63 -6.80 -11.01 -4.21
C ARG A 63 -5.55 -10.87 -5.06
N GLY A 64 -4.52 -11.64 -4.74
CA GLY A 64 -3.29 -11.67 -5.52
C GLY A 64 -2.31 -10.55 -5.21
N VAL A 65 -2.49 -9.86 -4.11
CA VAL A 65 -1.59 -8.77 -3.71
C VAL A 65 -0.61 -9.29 -2.67
N LEU A 66 0.68 -9.17 -2.97
CA LEU A 66 1.74 -9.58 -2.06
C LEU A 66 2.21 -8.37 -1.25
N ILE A 67 2.02 -8.45 0.06
CA ILE A 67 2.51 -7.48 1.02
C ILE A 67 3.18 -8.24 2.16
N ARG A 68 3.74 -7.52 3.11
CA ARG A 68 4.41 -8.15 4.25
C ARG A 68 3.88 -7.62 5.56
N VAL A 69 3.71 -8.54 6.51
CA VAL A 69 3.37 -8.20 7.89
C VAL A 69 4.68 -7.95 8.62
N VAL A 70 5.17 -6.72 8.51
CA VAL A 70 6.45 -6.32 9.13
C VAL A 70 6.29 -4.92 9.72
N GLY A 71 7.24 -4.56 10.57
CA GLY A 71 7.22 -3.27 11.24
C GLY A 71 6.46 -3.30 12.55
N PRO A 72 6.18 -2.15 13.13
CA PRO A 72 5.44 -2.07 14.41
C PRO A 72 4.03 -2.65 14.28
N ASP A 73 3.44 -3.02 15.41
CA ASP A 73 2.07 -3.50 15.43
C ASP A 73 1.13 -2.47 14.80
N GLY A 74 0.20 -2.96 14.00
CA GLY A 74 -0.77 -2.10 13.35
C GLY A 74 -0.35 -1.61 11.96
N TRP A 75 0.83 -2.02 11.47
CA TRP A 75 1.36 -1.59 10.18
C TRP A 75 1.54 -2.77 9.23
N LEU A 76 1.40 -2.48 7.95
CA LEU A 76 1.71 -3.42 6.87
C LEU A 76 2.66 -2.72 5.90
N ARG A 77 3.50 -3.49 5.23
CA ARG A 77 4.46 -2.95 4.25
C ARG A 77 4.14 -3.46 2.86
N MET A 78 4.11 -2.56 1.90
CA MET A 78 3.94 -2.91 0.50
C MET A 78 5.15 -2.49 -0.31
N CYS A 79 5.39 -3.19 -1.42
CA CYS A 79 6.42 -2.86 -2.38
C CYS A 79 5.80 -2.13 -3.56
N MET A 80 6.49 -1.10 -4.06
CA MET A 80 6.04 -0.42 -5.27
C MET A 80 6.16 -1.36 -6.47
N GLY A 81 5.21 -1.29 -7.37
CA GLY A 81 5.19 -2.09 -8.57
C GLY A 81 4.76 -1.26 -9.78
N THR A 82 4.27 -1.94 -10.81
CA THR A 82 3.77 -1.28 -12.00
C THR A 82 2.45 -0.54 -11.72
N ASP A 83 2.05 0.31 -12.65
CA ASP A 83 0.75 1.02 -12.53
C ASP A 83 -0.39 0.01 -12.37
N LYS A 84 -0.35 -1.07 -13.12
CA LYS A 84 -1.37 -2.12 -13.07
C LYS A 84 -1.38 -2.81 -11.71
N GLU A 85 -0.21 -3.11 -11.18
CA GLU A 85 -0.10 -3.73 -9.85
C GLU A 85 -0.60 -2.79 -8.76
N MET A 86 -0.33 -1.50 -8.88
CA MET A 86 -0.81 -0.52 -7.92
C MET A 86 -2.33 -0.35 -8.00
N GLU A 87 -2.90 -0.40 -9.19
CA GLU A 87 -4.35 -0.39 -9.36
C GLU A 87 -4.99 -1.61 -8.70
N GLN A 88 -4.41 -2.79 -8.91
CA GLN A 88 -4.86 -4.01 -8.27
C GLN A 88 -4.79 -3.90 -6.76
N PHE A 89 -3.70 -3.33 -6.24
CA PHE A 89 -3.52 -3.10 -4.81
C PHE A 89 -4.62 -2.18 -4.25
N ARG A 90 -4.91 -1.07 -4.93
CA ARG A 90 -5.94 -0.12 -4.48
C ARG A 90 -7.30 -0.79 -4.38
N ASN A 91 -7.67 -1.53 -5.42
CA ASN A 91 -8.96 -2.23 -5.45
C ASN A 91 -9.02 -3.29 -4.35
N ALA A 92 -7.95 -4.06 -4.19
CA ALA A 92 -7.89 -5.12 -3.19
C ALA A 92 -7.93 -4.54 -1.77
N LEU A 93 -7.20 -3.47 -1.51
CA LEU A 93 -7.17 -2.86 -0.20
C LEU A 93 -8.52 -2.26 0.17
N THR A 94 -9.18 -1.60 -0.76
CA THR A 94 -10.52 -1.05 -0.53
C THR A 94 -11.47 -2.15 -0.06
N GLU A 95 -11.47 -3.29 -0.73
CA GLU A 95 -12.31 -4.42 -0.34
C GLU A 95 -11.87 -5.04 0.98
N ALA A 96 -10.57 -5.20 1.17
CA ALA A 96 -10.04 -5.78 2.41
C ALA A 96 -10.42 -4.95 3.63
N LEU A 97 -10.26 -3.64 3.55
CA LEU A 97 -10.61 -2.74 4.66
C LEU A 97 -12.11 -2.81 4.94
N ARG A 98 -12.93 -2.82 3.90
CA ARG A 98 -14.38 -2.89 4.06
C ARG A 98 -14.80 -4.19 4.76
N ILE A 99 -14.22 -5.31 4.35
CA ILE A 99 -14.56 -6.63 4.91
C ILE A 99 -14.12 -6.72 6.37
N VAL A 100 -12.89 -6.32 6.66
CA VAL A 100 -12.34 -6.43 8.01
C VAL A 100 -13.04 -5.47 8.97
N GLU A 101 -13.36 -4.26 8.52
CA GLU A 101 -14.11 -3.30 9.35
C GLU A 101 -15.47 -3.83 9.77
N SER A 102 -16.11 -4.61 8.90
CA SER A 102 -17.48 -5.08 9.16
C SER A 102 -17.54 -6.33 10.01
N ARG A 103 -16.41 -6.88 10.39
CA ARG A 103 -16.35 -8.05 11.27
C ARG A 103 -16.62 -7.73 12.73
#